data_f044f71e5e88f8842ab3e3c53c14ffef
#
_entry.id   f044f71e5e88f8842ab3e3c53c14ffef
#
_cell.length_a   1.000
_cell.length_b   1.000
_cell.length_c   1.000
_cell.angle_alpha   90.00
_cell.angle_beta   90.00
_cell.angle_gamma   90.00
#
_symmetry.space_group_name_H-M   'P 1'
#
loop_
_entity.id
_entity.type
_entity.pdbx_description
1 polymer ?
#
loop_
_entity_poly.entity_id
_entity_poly.type
_entity_poly.pdbx_seq_one_letter_code
_entity_poly.pdbx_strand_id
1 'polypeptide(L)'
;MTPTLARFLDQHGFARDQLSATGPDGRFTPLMRACKEGRLDIVEELLTLGADLSVLNSDGCNALWLACYHGSHAIIQRLIDAGIALDNQNGNGATALMYVASNSKPDLVKLLLENGANPALRNFDDFSALDLAASLECLKLLKKAA
;
A
#
# COMPACT_ATOMS: atom_id res chain seq x y z
N MET A 1 4.38 -21.60 -10.20
CA MET A 1 3.58 -20.49 -10.75
C MET A 1 2.31 -21.03 -11.37
N THR A 2 1.15 -20.55 -10.93
CA THR A 2 -0.14 -20.96 -11.51
C THR A 2 -0.35 -20.34 -12.90
N PRO A 3 -1.21 -20.94 -13.74
CA PRO A 3 -1.60 -20.33 -15.02
C PRO A 3 -2.23 -18.94 -14.84
N THR A 4 -2.93 -18.72 -13.74
CA THR A 4 -3.56 -17.42 -13.43
C THR A 4 -2.50 -16.34 -13.24
N LEU A 5 -1.47 -16.60 -12.43
CA LEU A 5 -0.37 -15.67 -12.25
C LEU A 5 0.41 -15.46 -13.57
N ALA A 6 0.71 -16.52 -14.29
CA ALA A 6 1.41 -16.41 -15.57
C ALA A 6 0.66 -15.50 -16.55
N ARG A 7 -0.66 -15.67 -16.65
CA ARG A 7 -1.51 -14.83 -17.50
C ARG A 7 -1.50 -13.36 -17.03
N PHE A 8 -1.59 -13.14 -15.73
CA PHE A 8 -1.54 -11.79 -15.15
C PHE A 8 -0.21 -11.10 -15.50
N LEU A 9 0.91 -11.79 -15.34
CA LEU A 9 2.23 -11.25 -15.68
C LEU A 9 2.32 -10.89 -17.17
N ASP A 10 1.87 -11.79 -18.05
CA ASP A 10 1.90 -11.56 -19.49
C ASP A 10 1.01 -10.37 -19.90
N GLN A 11 -0.19 -10.27 -19.32
CA GLN A 11 -1.13 -9.18 -19.62
C GLN A 11 -0.56 -7.80 -19.27
N HIS A 12 0.29 -7.73 -18.24
CA HIS A 12 0.87 -6.47 -17.78
C HIS A 12 2.33 -6.29 -18.22
N GLY A 13 2.86 -7.20 -19.04
CA GLY A 13 4.22 -7.08 -19.58
C GLY A 13 5.33 -7.34 -18.56
N PHE A 14 5.04 -8.09 -17.50
CA PHE A 14 6.05 -8.46 -16.51
C PHE A 14 6.81 -9.72 -16.91
N ALA A 15 8.11 -9.74 -16.64
CA ALA A 15 8.92 -10.93 -16.84
C ALA A 15 8.61 -11.98 -15.75
N ARG A 16 8.42 -13.24 -16.17
CA ARG A 16 8.03 -14.33 -15.26
C ARG A 16 9.13 -14.74 -14.28
N ASP A 17 10.38 -14.42 -14.60
CA ASP A 17 11.56 -14.73 -13.80
C ASP A 17 12.07 -13.58 -12.93
N GLN A 18 11.39 -12.42 -12.97
CA GLN A 18 11.78 -11.21 -12.23
C GLN A 18 10.57 -10.64 -11.49
N LEU A 19 10.03 -11.40 -10.54
CA LEU A 19 8.78 -11.09 -9.86
C LEU A 19 8.80 -9.83 -9.00
N SER A 20 9.97 -9.28 -8.71
CA SER A 20 10.11 -8.03 -7.93
C SER A 20 10.61 -6.86 -8.77
N ALA A 21 10.76 -7.05 -10.07
CA ALA A 21 11.17 -5.97 -10.98
C ALA A 21 9.95 -5.15 -11.42
N THR A 22 10.18 -3.86 -11.68
CA THR A 22 9.16 -3.00 -12.28
C THR A 22 8.89 -3.43 -13.73
N GLY A 23 7.65 -3.24 -14.16
CA GLY A 23 7.26 -3.52 -15.53
C GLY A 23 7.76 -2.49 -16.54
N PRO A 24 7.27 -2.56 -17.79
CA PRO A 24 7.77 -1.73 -18.90
C PRO A 24 7.68 -0.22 -18.67
N ASP A 25 6.70 0.22 -17.86
CA ASP A 25 6.53 1.64 -17.52
C ASP A 25 7.39 2.10 -16.34
N GLY A 26 8.14 1.20 -15.70
CA GLY A 26 8.97 1.49 -14.54
C GLY A 26 8.21 1.86 -13.26
N ARG A 27 6.88 1.75 -13.27
CA ARG A 27 6.03 2.24 -12.18
C ARG A 27 5.64 1.19 -11.17
N PHE A 28 5.30 -0.02 -11.63
CA PHE A 28 4.72 -1.05 -10.79
C PHE A 28 5.51 -2.34 -10.87
N THR A 29 5.69 -2.97 -9.71
CA THR A 29 6.03 -4.40 -9.65
C THR A 29 4.75 -5.22 -9.85
N PRO A 30 4.85 -6.53 -10.12
CA PRO A 30 3.67 -7.41 -10.15
C PRO A 30 2.82 -7.30 -8.88
N LEU A 31 3.46 -7.24 -7.70
CA LEU A 31 2.75 -7.11 -6.42
C LEU A 31 1.97 -5.79 -6.34
N MET A 32 2.59 -4.69 -6.71
CA MET A 32 1.93 -3.38 -6.73
C MET A 32 0.72 -3.38 -7.65
N ARG A 33 0.86 -3.94 -8.85
CA ARG A 33 -0.24 -4.02 -9.82
C ARG A 33 -1.38 -4.86 -9.28
N ALA A 34 -1.08 -6.00 -8.67
CA ALA A 34 -2.08 -6.87 -8.07
C ALA A 34 -2.82 -6.16 -6.92
N CYS A 35 -2.10 -5.41 -6.08
CA CYS A 35 -2.69 -4.61 -5.01
C CYS A 35 -3.61 -3.53 -5.57
N LYS A 36 -3.17 -2.81 -6.60
CA LYS A 36 -3.96 -1.74 -7.23
C LYS A 36 -5.25 -2.28 -7.85
N GLU A 37 -5.21 -3.49 -8.42
CA GLU A 37 -6.38 -4.11 -9.06
C GLU A 37 -7.23 -4.94 -8.09
N GLY A 38 -6.84 -5.05 -6.82
CA GLY A 38 -7.61 -5.80 -5.83
C GLY A 38 -7.55 -7.32 -6.03
N ARG A 39 -6.48 -7.84 -6.60
CA ARG A 39 -6.30 -9.26 -6.92
C ARG A 39 -5.63 -10.00 -5.76
N LEU A 40 -6.41 -10.32 -4.74
CA LEU A 40 -5.90 -11.04 -3.56
C LEU A 40 -5.26 -12.39 -3.94
N ASP A 41 -5.82 -13.11 -4.89
CA ASP A 41 -5.30 -14.38 -5.38
C ASP A 41 -3.85 -14.25 -5.90
N ILE A 42 -3.60 -13.21 -6.68
CA ILE A 42 -2.26 -12.91 -7.22
C ILE A 42 -1.31 -12.43 -6.12
N VAL A 43 -1.80 -11.56 -5.22
CA VAL A 43 -1.02 -11.08 -4.06
C VAL A 43 -0.53 -12.28 -3.23
N GLU A 44 -1.42 -13.21 -2.89
CA GLU A 44 -1.08 -14.41 -2.11
C GLU A 44 0.00 -15.23 -2.78
N GLU A 45 -0.13 -15.49 -4.06
CA GLU A 45 0.84 -16.29 -4.79
C GLU A 45 2.20 -15.58 -4.89
N LEU A 46 2.20 -14.27 -5.21
CA LEU A 46 3.44 -13.49 -5.27
C LEU A 46 4.17 -13.47 -3.92
N LEU A 47 3.45 -13.32 -2.83
CA LEU A 47 4.05 -13.36 -1.49
C LEU A 47 4.62 -14.75 -1.17
N THR A 48 3.92 -15.81 -1.54
CA THR A 48 4.41 -17.19 -1.38
C THR A 48 5.69 -17.41 -2.19
N LEU A 49 5.80 -16.80 -3.36
CA LEU A 49 6.99 -16.88 -4.21
C LEU A 49 8.12 -15.93 -3.80
N GLY A 50 7.95 -15.19 -2.71
CA GLY A 50 9.00 -14.34 -2.15
C GLY A 50 9.10 -12.96 -2.78
N ALA A 51 8.00 -12.39 -3.28
CA ALA A 51 7.99 -11.03 -3.81
C ALA A 51 8.55 -10.03 -2.77
N ASP A 52 9.40 -9.12 -3.22
CA ASP A 52 10.07 -8.15 -2.37
C ASP A 52 9.11 -7.03 -1.96
N LEU A 53 8.84 -6.93 -0.66
CA LEU A 53 7.95 -5.91 -0.09
C LEU A 53 8.60 -4.53 -0.01
N SER A 54 9.92 -4.44 -0.13
CA SER A 54 10.67 -3.19 0.05
C SER A 54 10.78 -2.34 -1.23
N VAL A 55 10.35 -2.86 -2.37
CA VAL A 55 10.43 -2.12 -3.64
C VAL A 55 9.50 -0.92 -3.60
N LEU A 56 10.01 0.22 -4.03
CA LEU A 56 9.26 1.47 -4.14
C LEU A 56 9.01 1.79 -5.62
N ASN A 57 7.87 2.39 -5.92
CA ASN A 57 7.60 2.91 -7.26
C ASN A 57 8.29 4.27 -7.48
N SER A 58 8.08 4.89 -8.64
CA SER A 58 8.68 6.19 -8.98
C SER A 58 8.25 7.33 -8.05
N ASP A 59 7.12 7.19 -7.35
CA ASP A 59 6.64 8.18 -6.38
C ASP A 59 7.15 7.90 -4.96
N GLY A 60 7.94 6.84 -4.76
CA GLY A 60 8.47 6.44 -3.46
C GLY A 60 7.47 5.65 -2.61
N CYS A 61 6.42 5.10 -3.20
CA CYS A 61 5.39 4.32 -2.51
C CYS A 61 5.69 2.83 -2.60
N ASN A 62 5.43 2.09 -1.50
CA ASN A 62 5.46 0.63 -1.50
C ASN A 62 4.09 0.05 -1.88
N ALA A 63 3.98 -1.30 -1.90
CA ALA A 63 2.74 -1.97 -2.29
C ALA A 63 1.55 -1.65 -1.36
N LEU A 64 1.80 -1.30 -0.10
CA LEU A 64 0.74 -0.92 0.86
C LEU A 64 -0.07 0.29 0.35
N TRP A 65 0.60 1.27 -0.22
CA TRP A 65 -0.06 2.44 -0.82
C TRP A 65 -1.06 2.04 -1.91
N LEU A 66 -0.66 1.11 -2.78
CA LEU A 66 -1.53 0.65 -3.87
C LEU A 66 -2.71 -0.16 -3.33
N ALA A 67 -2.50 -0.93 -2.28
CA ALA A 67 -3.57 -1.64 -1.58
C ALA A 67 -4.57 -0.67 -0.94
N CYS A 68 -4.08 0.41 -0.33
CA CYS A 68 -4.92 1.47 0.23
C CYS A 68 -5.69 2.23 -0.86
N TYR A 69 -5.07 2.45 -2.02
CA TYR A 69 -5.73 3.04 -3.17
C TYR A 69 -6.95 2.22 -3.61
N HIS A 70 -6.79 0.91 -3.73
CA HIS A 70 -7.91 0.02 -4.05
C HIS A 70 -8.92 -0.08 -2.90
N GLY A 71 -8.44 -0.14 -1.64
CA GLY A 71 -9.27 -0.18 -0.45
C GLY A 71 -9.63 -1.58 0.05
N SER A 72 -8.91 -2.61 -0.38
CA SER A 72 -9.13 -3.98 0.09
C SER A 72 -8.53 -4.20 1.48
N HIS A 73 -9.37 -4.38 2.50
CA HIS A 73 -8.93 -4.71 3.86
C HIS A 73 -8.12 -6.02 3.89
N ALA A 74 -8.55 -7.02 3.13
CA ALA A 74 -7.88 -8.32 3.07
C ALA A 74 -6.46 -8.21 2.53
N ILE A 75 -6.26 -7.45 1.45
CA ILE A 75 -4.92 -7.25 0.87
C ILE A 75 -4.04 -6.43 1.81
N ILE A 76 -4.58 -5.35 2.39
CA ILE A 76 -3.84 -4.51 3.35
C ILE A 76 -3.35 -5.35 4.51
N GLN A 77 -4.25 -6.12 5.13
CA GLN A 77 -3.89 -6.97 6.27
C GLN A 77 -2.88 -8.05 5.86
N ARG A 78 -3.03 -8.63 4.68
CA ARG A 78 -2.09 -9.64 4.20
C ARG A 78 -0.68 -9.10 4.01
N LEU A 79 -0.54 -7.88 3.49
CA LEU A 79 0.75 -7.20 3.36
C LEU A 79 1.36 -6.88 4.73
N ILE A 80 0.54 -6.41 5.66
CA ILE A 80 0.98 -6.12 7.03
C ILE A 80 1.48 -7.39 7.71
N ASP A 81 0.75 -8.49 7.61
CA ASP A 81 1.13 -9.78 8.18
C ASP A 81 2.42 -10.33 7.55
N ALA A 82 2.69 -9.98 6.30
CA ALA A 82 3.93 -10.34 5.61
C ALA A 82 5.12 -9.45 6.01
N GLY A 83 4.91 -8.39 6.79
CA GLY A 83 5.96 -7.53 7.30
C GLY A 83 6.25 -6.27 6.47
N ILE A 84 5.30 -5.81 5.64
CA ILE A 84 5.50 -4.57 4.88
C ILE A 84 5.67 -3.36 5.81
N ALA A 85 6.50 -2.39 5.41
CA ALA A 85 6.69 -1.16 6.17
C ALA A 85 5.39 -0.33 6.15
N LEU A 86 4.81 -0.11 7.35
CA LEU A 86 3.59 0.67 7.52
C LEU A 86 3.80 2.17 7.32
N ASP A 87 4.98 2.66 7.73
CA ASP A 87 5.25 4.09 7.83
C ASP A 87 6.14 4.60 6.68
N ASN A 88 6.17 3.89 5.56
CA ASN A 88 6.90 4.32 4.38
C ASN A 88 6.46 5.73 3.97
N GLN A 89 7.40 6.66 3.92
CA GLN A 89 7.17 8.03 3.47
C GLN A 89 7.58 8.17 2.01
N ASN A 90 6.66 8.57 1.17
CA ASN A 90 6.90 8.73 -0.26
C ASN A 90 7.74 9.97 -0.59
N GLY A 91 7.85 10.33 -1.86
CA GLY A 91 8.61 11.49 -2.32
C GLY A 91 8.19 12.84 -1.72
N ASN A 92 6.97 12.94 -1.20
CA ASN A 92 6.46 14.13 -0.50
C ASN A 92 6.52 13.97 1.03
N GLY A 93 7.12 12.90 1.53
CA GLY A 93 7.15 12.58 2.95
C GLY A 93 5.83 12.05 3.50
N ALA A 94 4.85 11.75 2.64
CA ALA A 94 3.54 11.28 3.06
C ALA A 94 3.53 9.78 3.34
N THR A 95 2.77 9.36 4.35
CA THR A 95 2.53 7.96 4.69
C THR A 95 1.20 7.48 4.12
N ALA A 96 1.00 6.15 4.08
CA ALA A 96 -0.29 5.57 3.70
C ALA A 96 -1.42 6.05 4.63
N LEU A 97 -1.13 6.22 5.93
CA LEU A 97 -2.11 6.76 6.89
C LEU A 97 -2.56 8.16 6.49
N MET A 98 -1.64 9.03 6.10
CA MET A 98 -1.97 10.38 5.60
C MET A 98 -2.85 10.30 4.35
N TYR A 99 -2.55 9.41 3.44
CA TYR A 99 -3.32 9.21 2.20
C TYR A 99 -4.77 8.84 2.50
N VAL A 100 -5.00 7.82 3.34
CA VAL A 100 -6.36 7.37 3.65
C VAL A 100 -7.13 8.39 4.49
N ALA A 101 -6.44 9.15 5.35
CA ALA A 101 -7.05 10.23 6.13
C ALA A 101 -7.50 11.39 5.22
N SER A 102 -6.67 11.79 4.28
CA SER A 102 -6.98 12.88 3.34
C SER A 102 -8.06 12.52 2.32
N ASN A 103 -8.28 11.22 2.09
CA ASN A 103 -9.30 10.71 1.17
C ASN A 103 -10.57 10.23 1.88
N SER A 104 -10.75 10.58 3.15
CA SER A 104 -11.96 10.27 3.91
C SER A 104 -12.29 8.77 3.94
N LYS A 105 -11.29 7.95 4.25
CA LYS A 105 -11.42 6.49 4.37
C LYS A 105 -11.25 6.06 5.83
N PRO A 106 -12.23 6.31 6.70
CA PRO A 106 -12.08 6.08 8.15
C PRO A 106 -11.86 4.62 8.52
N ASP A 107 -12.45 3.68 7.81
CA ASP A 107 -12.23 2.26 8.01
C ASP A 107 -10.78 1.84 7.75
N LEU A 108 -10.11 2.44 6.77
CA LEU A 108 -8.69 2.19 6.50
C LEU A 108 -7.80 2.93 7.49
N VAL A 109 -8.18 4.13 7.93
CA VAL A 109 -7.48 4.83 9.03
C VAL A 109 -7.46 3.95 10.27
N LYS A 110 -8.62 3.41 10.65
CA LYS A 110 -8.74 2.50 11.79
C LYS A 110 -7.88 1.27 11.62
N LEU A 111 -7.95 0.62 10.47
CA LEU A 111 -7.17 -0.59 10.17
C LEU A 111 -5.67 -0.34 10.33
N LEU A 112 -5.14 0.73 9.75
CA LEU A 112 -3.73 1.06 9.84
C LEU A 112 -3.31 1.39 11.26
N LEU A 113 -4.11 2.17 12.00
CA LEU A 113 -3.82 2.51 13.40
C LEU A 113 -3.81 1.26 14.29
N GLU A 114 -4.76 0.34 14.11
CA GLU A 114 -4.83 -0.91 14.87
C GLU A 114 -3.61 -1.81 14.63
N ASN A 115 -2.98 -1.67 13.48
CA ASN A 115 -1.77 -2.43 13.14
C ASN A 115 -0.46 -1.68 13.45
N GLY A 116 -0.54 -0.53 14.09
CA GLY A 116 0.63 0.19 14.59
C GLY A 116 1.19 1.27 13.69
N ALA A 117 0.44 1.74 12.69
CA ALA A 117 0.87 2.90 11.89
C ALA A 117 1.09 4.11 12.81
N ASN A 118 2.18 4.86 12.57
CA ASN A 118 2.57 5.99 13.40
C ASN A 118 1.84 7.26 12.99
N PRO A 119 0.89 7.77 13.79
CA PRO A 119 0.15 8.99 13.44
C PRO A 119 0.94 10.28 13.65
N ALA A 120 2.11 10.21 14.30
CA ALA A 120 2.91 11.40 14.63
C ALA A 120 3.82 11.85 13.49
N LEU A 121 4.00 11.04 12.45
CA LEU A 121 4.85 11.40 11.32
C LEU A 121 4.25 12.59 10.54
N ARG A 122 5.14 13.40 9.99
CA ARG A 122 4.76 14.57 9.21
C ARG A 122 5.34 14.48 7.80
N ASN A 123 4.59 14.99 6.82
CA ASN A 123 5.08 15.10 5.46
C ASN A 123 6.05 16.28 5.32
N PHE A 124 6.55 16.53 4.13
CA PHE A 124 7.54 17.60 3.90
C PHE A 124 6.94 19.03 4.00
N ASP A 125 5.60 19.15 4.01
CA ASP A 125 4.90 20.39 4.30
C ASP A 125 4.55 20.54 5.79
N ASP A 126 5.09 19.65 6.64
CA ASP A 126 4.91 19.62 8.09
C ASP A 126 3.47 19.29 8.55
N PHE A 127 2.71 18.57 7.73
CA PHE A 127 1.37 18.07 8.10
C PHE A 127 1.40 16.63 8.57
N SER A 128 0.71 16.35 9.67
CA SER A 128 0.42 15.00 10.15
C SER A 128 -0.85 14.45 9.49
N ALA A 129 -1.15 13.16 9.70
CA ALA A 129 -2.41 12.58 9.25
C ALA A 129 -3.63 13.30 9.85
N LEU A 130 -3.53 13.74 11.12
CA LEU A 130 -4.58 14.51 11.79
C LEU A 130 -4.84 15.83 11.05
N ASP A 131 -3.77 16.54 10.67
CA ASP A 131 -3.88 17.81 9.94
C ASP A 131 -4.56 17.63 8.58
N LEU A 132 -4.35 16.46 7.94
CA LEU A 132 -4.86 16.15 6.61
C LEU A 132 -6.24 15.48 6.62
N ALA A 133 -6.78 15.13 7.80
CA ALA A 133 -8.05 14.42 7.91
C ALA A 133 -9.19 15.20 7.24
N ALA A 134 -9.82 14.61 6.24
CA ALA A 134 -10.84 15.27 5.42
C ALA A 134 -12.27 14.94 5.85
N SER A 135 -12.46 14.11 6.88
CA SER A 135 -13.79 13.81 7.44
C SER A 135 -13.74 13.85 8.96
N LEU A 136 -14.93 14.05 9.56
CA LEU A 136 -15.07 14.08 11.02
C LEU A 136 -14.67 12.72 11.64
N GLU A 137 -15.02 11.62 10.99
CA GLU A 137 -14.69 10.28 11.47
C GLU A 137 -13.19 10.04 11.49
N CYS A 138 -12.46 10.41 10.42
CA CYS A 138 -11.00 10.34 10.37
C CYS A 138 -10.38 11.22 11.45
N LEU A 139 -10.89 12.43 11.61
CA LEU A 139 -10.43 13.37 12.65
C LEU A 139 -10.56 12.78 14.04
N LYS A 140 -11.71 12.20 14.36
CA LYS A 140 -11.95 11.56 15.66
C LYS A 140 -11.01 10.39 15.93
N LEU A 141 -10.82 9.52 14.95
CA LEU A 141 -9.92 8.37 15.07
C LEU A 141 -8.48 8.81 15.33
N LEU A 142 -8.01 9.82 14.61
CA LEU A 142 -6.64 10.32 14.71
C LEU A 142 -6.42 11.13 16.00
N LYS A 143 -7.40 11.88 16.47
CA LYS A 143 -7.34 12.55 17.77
C LYS A 143 -7.23 11.55 18.91
N LYS A 144 -7.97 10.45 18.85
CA LYS A 144 -7.92 9.41 19.87
C LYS A 144 -6.56 8.69 19.88
N ALA A 145 -5.92 8.55 18.72
CA ALA A 145 -4.62 7.89 18.57
C ALA A 145 -3.43 8.79 18.94
N ALA A 146 -3.63 10.10 18.99
CA ALA A 146 -2.58 11.05 19.30
C ALA A 146 -2.17 11.02 20.79
#